data_810d407cb3935bd086cc7448e5a7ecc0
#
_entry.id   810d407cb3935bd086cc7448e5a7ecc0
#
_cell.length_a   1.000
_cell.length_b   1.000
_cell.length_c   1.000
_cell.angle_alpha   90.00
_cell.angle_beta   90.00
_cell.angle_gamma   90.00
#
_symmetry.space_group_name_H-M   'P 1'
#
loop_
_entity.id
_entity.type
_entity.pdbx_description
1 polymer ?
#
loop_
_entity_poly.entity_id
_entity_poly.type
_entity_poly.pdbx_seq_one_letter_code
_entity_poly.pdbx_strand_id
1 'polypeptide(L)'
;MMEKIGPMIHKYIQNGVHMLLDVNSGIINVIDAVTYDILDTYTGHNKEAVYTALAGRYGREELTEAMAELDELIRAEMLFAPMCEAFEVVADEKPVVKSLCLNIAHDCNLRCKYCFASQGDYDTHKRELMSFDVARAAVDFLIASSAGKRRHCEVDFFGGEPLMNFDVVKQTIAYIREQEKIHDKVFKLSLTTNGTLLDEAKIKYLTDNRISLILSLDGRESVHNRMRPDAGGRGSYAATVKNLKKAVARRNGEEYYVRGTYTKYNLDFATDVEHMADLGFEGLSMEPVVGDDLSYAIDATDLPRVYKEYEALTDLYLERYFSGNPIVYYHFIMDLYRGPCIAKRLRGCGAGHEYMCVVPNGDIYPCHQFVGQEAYIVGNVYDGITDTVLPRRFRDMHVLNKPACCKCWAKFFCSGGCHANNIKYGGSMETPYELGCQIQKKRIECAMYIQAVIAMKKAEERRAVINE
;
A
#
# COMPACT_ATOMS: atom_id res chain seq x y z
N MET A 1 23.45 12.38 -15.53
CA MET A 1 24.29 11.48 -14.71
C MET A 1 23.68 11.49 -13.33
N MET A 2 23.10 10.38 -12.87
CA MET A 2 22.60 10.28 -11.49
C MET A 2 23.79 10.41 -10.55
N GLU A 3 23.71 11.34 -9.60
CA GLU A 3 24.67 11.41 -8.49
C GLU A 3 24.63 10.03 -7.80
N LYS A 4 25.79 9.36 -7.65
CA LYS A 4 25.82 8.04 -6.98
C LYS A 4 25.28 8.20 -5.58
N ILE A 5 24.16 7.52 -5.32
CA ILE A 5 23.53 7.51 -4.00
C ILE A 5 24.47 6.76 -3.06
N GLY A 6 25.09 7.49 -2.11
CA GLY A 6 25.98 6.91 -1.13
C GLY A 6 25.27 6.00 -0.11
N PRO A 7 26.04 5.38 0.79
CA PRO A 7 25.49 4.64 1.91
C PRO A 7 24.50 5.48 2.73
N MET A 8 23.42 4.86 3.19
CA MET A 8 22.39 5.53 3.95
C MET A 8 21.85 4.60 5.03
N ILE A 9 21.78 5.10 6.26
CA ILE A 9 21.14 4.42 7.37
C ILE A 9 19.96 5.22 7.91
N HIS A 10 19.04 4.54 8.58
CA HIS A 10 17.99 5.14 9.39
C HIS A 10 17.95 4.48 10.75
N LYS A 11 18.03 5.27 11.82
CA LYS A 11 17.92 4.80 13.19
C LYS A 11 16.80 5.52 13.92
N TYR A 12 16.09 4.80 14.78
CA TYR A 12 15.01 5.34 15.59
C TYR A 12 14.80 4.48 16.84
N ILE A 13 14.04 5.00 17.80
CA ILE A 13 13.68 4.30 19.02
C ILE A 13 12.15 4.16 19.05
N GLN A 14 11.67 2.93 19.29
CA GLN A 14 10.25 2.69 19.54
C GLN A 14 10.11 1.75 20.76
N ASN A 15 9.31 2.16 21.75
CA ASN A 15 9.08 1.42 23.00
C ASN A 15 10.40 0.96 23.68
N GLY A 16 11.44 1.82 23.66
CA GLY A 16 12.74 1.53 24.24
C GLY A 16 13.66 0.64 23.41
N VAL A 17 13.22 0.12 22.28
CA VAL A 17 14.04 -0.68 21.37
C VAL A 17 14.72 0.26 20.36
N HIS A 18 16.04 0.16 20.26
CA HIS A 18 16.84 0.91 19.30
C HIS A 18 16.92 0.14 17.98
N MET A 19 16.41 0.74 16.92
CA MET A 19 16.30 0.15 15.60
C MET A 19 17.29 0.80 14.64
N LEU A 20 17.91 0.00 13.78
CA LEU A 20 18.81 0.43 12.72
C LEU A 20 18.42 -0.25 11.40
N LEU A 21 18.18 0.54 10.38
CA LEU A 21 18.00 0.09 9.00
C LEU A 21 19.19 0.54 8.17
N ASP A 22 19.85 -0.37 7.47
CA ASP A 22 20.66 -0.03 6.31
C ASP A 22 19.76 0.03 5.07
N VAL A 23 19.67 1.21 4.46
CA VAL A 23 18.67 1.49 3.41
C VAL A 23 18.96 0.74 2.12
N ASN A 24 20.23 0.57 1.79
CA ASN A 24 20.65 0.00 0.51
C ASN A 24 20.61 -1.54 0.52
N SER A 25 20.99 -2.18 1.63
CA SER A 25 20.85 -3.63 1.81
C SER A 25 19.42 -4.03 2.22
N GLY A 26 18.67 -3.12 2.87
CA GLY A 26 17.37 -3.40 3.46
C GLY A 26 17.44 -4.19 4.77
N ILE A 27 18.65 -4.35 5.35
CA ILE A 27 18.86 -5.09 6.60
C ILE A 27 18.45 -4.25 7.79
N ILE A 28 17.72 -4.87 8.71
CA ILE A 28 17.24 -4.27 9.94
C ILE A 28 17.91 -4.97 11.12
N ASN A 29 18.50 -4.18 12.00
CA ASN A 29 19.13 -4.64 13.24
C ASN A 29 18.46 -4.00 14.45
N VAL A 30 18.38 -4.76 15.53
CA VAL A 30 18.17 -4.21 16.89
C VAL A 30 19.55 -4.01 17.49
N ILE A 31 19.81 -2.82 17.98
CA ILE A 31 21.11 -2.41 18.52
C ILE A 31 20.95 -1.88 19.95
N ASP A 32 22.05 -1.81 20.67
CA ASP A 32 22.06 -1.20 22.01
C ASP A 32 22.19 0.34 21.95
N ALA A 33 22.12 0.97 23.11
CA ALA A 33 22.22 2.43 23.23
C ALA A 33 23.61 2.96 22.84
N VAL A 34 24.67 2.20 23.14
CA VAL A 34 26.05 2.57 22.81
C VAL A 34 26.24 2.63 21.30
N THR A 35 25.86 1.55 20.61
CA THR A 35 25.89 1.46 19.14
C THR A 35 25.01 2.53 18.49
N TYR A 36 23.84 2.80 19.07
CA TYR A 36 22.94 3.85 18.58
C TYR A 36 23.62 5.22 18.60
N ASP A 37 24.32 5.57 19.69
CA ASP A 37 25.02 6.86 19.82
C ASP A 37 26.29 6.92 18.95
N ILE A 38 27.04 5.82 18.84
CA ILE A 38 28.22 5.72 17.96
C ILE A 38 27.87 6.08 16.52
N LEU A 39 26.72 5.62 16.02
CA LEU A 39 26.28 5.82 14.64
C LEU A 39 25.94 7.29 14.30
N ASP A 40 25.92 8.22 15.25
CA ASP A 40 25.84 9.65 14.95
C ASP A 40 27.15 10.21 14.38
N THR A 41 28.26 9.56 14.68
CA THR A 41 29.59 10.03 14.28
C THR A 41 30.32 9.00 13.40
N TYR A 42 30.14 7.69 13.66
CA TYR A 42 30.92 6.63 13.03
C TYR A 42 30.57 6.39 11.57
N THR A 43 31.58 6.39 10.72
CA THR A 43 31.47 6.18 9.27
C THR A 43 32.35 5.02 8.75
N GLY A 44 32.85 4.16 9.67
CA GLY A 44 33.74 3.05 9.34
C GLY A 44 35.24 3.34 9.46
N HIS A 45 35.65 4.63 9.50
CA HIS A 45 37.09 4.98 9.43
C HIS A 45 37.52 6.03 10.48
N ASN A 46 36.61 6.58 11.31
CA ASN A 46 36.86 7.74 12.15
C ASN A 46 36.72 7.45 13.65
N LYS A 47 37.37 6.37 14.14
CA LYS A 47 37.25 5.88 15.54
C LYS A 47 37.64 6.98 16.57
N GLU A 48 38.68 7.76 16.32
CA GLU A 48 39.08 8.84 17.25
C GLU A 48 38.04 9.94 17.38
N ALA A 49 37.26 10.22 16.36
CA ALA A 49 36.14 11.15 16.46
C ALA A 49 35.03 10.63 17.39
N VAL A 50 34.75 9.33 17.34
CA VAL A 50 33.80 8.65 18.24
C VAL A 50 34.27 8.71 19.69
N TYR A 51 35.55 8.35 19.95
CA TYR A 51 36.11 8.44 21.30
C TYR A 51 36.03 9.87 21.86
N THR A 52 36.31 10.88 21.03
CA THR A 52 36.24 12.28 21.46
C THR A 52 34.79 12.71 21.78
N ALA A 53 33.85 12.32 20.90
CA ALA A 53 32.44 12.71 21.04
C ALA A 53 31.75 12.03 22.25
N LEU A 54 32.12 10.80 22.59
CA LEU A 54 31.43 9.99 23.57
C LEU A 54 32.23 9.70 24.86
N ALA A 55 33.45 10.23 25.02
CA ALA A 55 34.35 10.01 26.16
C ALA A 55 33.73 10.30 27.53
N GLY A 56 32.76 11.21 27.60
CA GLY A 56 32.08 11.56 28.86
C GLY A 56 30.88 10.66 29.20
N ARG A 57 30.51 9.73 28.28
CA ARG A 57 29.29 8.94 28.39
C ARG A 57 29.55 7.46 28.48
N TYR A 58 30.57 6.95 27.76
CA TYR A 58 30.91 5.52 27.65
C TYR A 58 32.40 5.30 27.86
N GLY A 59 32.74 4.08 28.36
CA GLY A 59 34.13 3.65 28.49
C GLY A 59 34.80 3.42 27.13
N ARG A 60 36.12 3.64 27.05
CA ARG A 60 36.87 3.45 25.80
C ARG A 60 36.81 2.00 25.29
N GLU A 61 36.82 1.04 26.20
CA GLU A 61 36.75 -0.40 25.90
C GLU A 61 35.38 -0.73 25.28
N GLU A 62 34.29 -0.30 25.91
CA GLU A 62 32.91 -0.45 25.43
C GLU A 62 32.70 0.14 24.03
N LEU A 63 33.21 1.36 23.78
CA LEU A 63 33.19 1.98 22.47
C LEU A 63 34.00 1.19 21.43
N THR A 64 35.13 0.57 21.87
CA THR A 64 36.00 -0.20 20.98
C THR A 64 35.31 -1.49 20.55
N GLU A 65 34.68 -2.19 21.49
CA GLU A 65 33.93 -3.43 21.21
C GLU A 65 32.76 -3.17 20.27
N ALA A 66 31.93 -2.17 20.57
CA ALA A 66 30.78 -1.83 19.73
C ALA A 66 31.20 -1.39 18.30
N MET A 67 32.29 -0.61 18.17
CA MET A 67 32.82 -0.28 16.83
C MET A 67 33.41 -1.50 16.11
N ALA A 68 33.93 -2.50 16.80
CA ALA A 68 34.42 -3.73 16.18
C ALA A 68 33.25 -4.56 15.61
N GLU A 69 32.12 -4.65 16.29
CA GLU A 69 30.90 -5.28 15.78
C GLU A 69 30.34 -4.52 14.56
N LEU A 70 30.34 -3.19 14.59
CA LEU A 70 29.96 -2.37 13.43
C LEU A 70 30.89 -2.61 12.24
N ASP A 71 32.21 -2.74 12.45
CA ASP A 71 33.18 -3.08 11.41
C ASP A 71 32.90 -4.45 10.77
N GLU A 72 32.37 -5.41 11.52
CA GLU A 72 31.92 -6.70 10.97
C GLU A 72 30.72 -6.57 10.07
N LEU A 73 29.71 -5.80 10.50
CA LEU A 73 28.55 -5.50 9.67
C LEU A 73 28.92 -4.76 8.38
N ILE A 74 29.86 -3.82 8.46
CA ILE A 74 30.36 -3.08 7.29
C ILE A 74 31.07 -4.02 6.32
N ARG A 75 31.95 -4.92 6.81
CA ARG A 75 32.65 -5.90 5.98
C ARG A 75 31.71 -6.90 5.31
N ALA A 76 30.59 -7.20 5.96
CA ALA A 76 29.54 -8.09 5.44
C ALA A 76 28.55 -7.36 4.49
N GLU A 77 28.74 -6.08 4.20
CA GLU A 77 27.81 -5.22 3.42
C GLU A 77 26.39 -5.19 4.04
N MET A 78 26.31 -5.36 5.34
CA MET A 78 25.06 -5.28 6.12
C MET A 78 24.84 -3.89 6.73
N LEU A 79 25.88 -3.05 6.73
CA LEU A 79 25.87 -1.66 7.18
C LEU A 79 26.69 -0.81 6.21
N PHE A 80 26.19 0.39 5.92
CA PHE A 80 26.75 1.31 4.90
C PHE A 80 26.93 0.65 3.53
N ALA A 81 26.03 -0.27 3.20
CA ALA A 81 26.06 -1.02 1.94
C ALA A 81 26.01 -0.09 0.71
N PRO A 82 26.71 -0.43 -0.37
CA PRO A 82 26.53 0.26 -1.64
C PRO A 82 25.12 0.01 -2.20
N MET A 83 24.66 0.89 -3.09
CA MET A 83 23.40 0.66 -3.79
C MET A 83 23.54 -0.55 -4.73
N CYS A 84 22.58 -1.44 -4.71
CA CYS A 84 22.56 -2.61 -5.60
C CYS A 84 22.37 -2.16 -7.06
N GLU A 85 23.30 -2.56 -7.96
CA GLU A 85 23.24 -2.25 -9.40
C GLU A 85 21.95 -2.74 -10.07
N ALA A 86 21.31 -3.80 -9.54
CA ALA A 86 20.04 -4.28 -10.06
C ALA A 86 18.92 -3.23 -10.02
N PHE A 87 18.98 -2.23 -9.14
CA PHE A 87 18.02 -1.11 -9.16
C PHE A 87 18.19 -0.24 -10.41
N GLU A 88 19.40 0.01 -10.87
CA GLU A 88 19.68 0.79 -12.08
C GLU A 88 19.18 0.04 -13.33
N VAL A 89 19.47 -1.25 -13.43
CA VAL A 89 19.01 -2.10 -14.53
C VAL A 89 17.49 -2.11 -14.64
N VAL A 90 16.80 -2.34 -13.52
CA VAL A 90 15.33 -2.38 -13.49
C VAL A 90 14.71 -1.01 -13.78
N ALA A 91 15.38 0.09 -13.41
CA ALA A 91 14.91 1.44 -13.72
C ALA A 91 14.79 1.69 -15.23
N ASP A 92 15.65 1.09 -16.04
CA ASP A 92 15.67 1.23 -17.51
C ASP A 92 14.72 0.27 -18.24
N GLU A 93 14.17 -0.74 -17.56
CA GLU A 93 13.22 -1.67 -18.18
C GLU A 93 11.98 -0.95 -18.73
N LYS A 94 11.52 -1.42 -19.90
CA LYS A 94 10.23 -1.00 -20.47
C LYS A 94 9.12 -1.87 -19.88
N PRO A 95 8.37 -1.39 -18.89
CA PRO A 95 7.30 -2.15 -18.26
C PRO A 95 6.16 -2.44 -19.24
N VAL A 96 5.36 -3.45 -18.90
CA VAL A 96 4.26 -3.95 -19.72
C VAL A 96 2.99 -3.84 -18.92
N VAL A 97 1.90 -3.37 -19.52
CA VAL A 97 0.58 -3.34 -18.86
C VAL A 97 0.20 -4.77 -18.49
N LYS A 98 -0.03 -4.99 -17.20
CA LYS A 98 -0.36 -6.30 -16.63
C LYS A 98 -1.59 -6.27 -15.72
N SER A 99 -2.07 -5.08 -15.39
CA SER A 99 -3.19 -4.89 -14.47
C SER A 99 -4.13 -3.80 -14.95
N LEU A 100 -5.44 -4.06 -14.90
CA LEU A 100 -6.49 -3.09 -15.19
C LEU A 100 -7.43 -2.92 -14.01
N CYS A 101 -7.81 -1.68 -13.73
CA CYS A 101 -8.98 -1.33 -12.97
C CYS A 101 -10.12 -1.06 -13.95
N LEU A 102 -11.20 -1.83 -13.86
CA LEU A 102 -12.40 -1.61 -14.66
C LEU A 102 -13.41 -0.83 -13.82
N ASN A 103 -13.65 0.43 -14.17
CA ASN A 103 -14.71 1.22 -13.57
C ASN A 103 -16.06 0.78 -14.15
N ILE A 104 -16.58 -0.32 -13.61
CA ILE A 104 -17.80 -0.99 -14.08
C ILE A 104 -19.05 -0.10 -13.94
N ALA A 105 -19.02 0.81 -12.96
CA ALA A 105 -20.13 1.73 -12.71
C ALA A 105 -19.62 3.12 -12.33
N HIS A 106 -19.99 4.12 -13.09
CA HIS A 106 -19.90 5.53 -12.72
C HIS A 106 -21.17 5.96 -11.97
N ASP A 107 -21.57 5.17 -10.99
CA ASP A 107 -22.64 5.44 -10.04
C ASP A 107 -22.40 4.66 -8.73
N CYS A 108 -22.95 5.17 -7.64
CA CYS A 108 -22.85 4.54 -6.33
C CYS A 108 -24.15 4.74 -5.54
N ASN A 109 -24.52 3.75 -4.77
CA ASN A 109 -25.68 3.81 -3.86
C ASN A 109 -25.36 4.44 -2.50
N LEU A 110 -24.08 4.70 -2.18
CA LEU A 110 -23.65 5.49 -1.03
C LEU A 110 -23.26 6.92 -1.42
N ARG A 111 -23.18 7.80 -0.41
CA ARG A 111 -22.78 9.21 -0.54
C ARG A 111 -21.66 9.52 0.46
N CYS A 112 -20.55 8.77 0.35
CA CYS A 112 -19.40 8.94 1.25
C CYS A 112 -18.83 10.35 1.11
N LYS A 113 -18.63 11.04 2.25
CA LYS A 113 -18.21 12.46 2.25
C LYS A 113 -16.81 12.67 1.71
N TYR A 114 -15.91 11.71 1.92
CA TYR A 114 -14.52 11.76 1.45
C TYR A 114 -14.30 11.07 0.09
N CYS A 115 -15.37 10.78 -0.66
CA CYS A 115 -15.27 10.00 -1.90
C CYS A 115 -14.44 10.72 -2.95
N PHE A 116 -13.29 10.21 -3.30
CA PHE A 116 -12.43 10.77 -4.36
C PHE A 116 -13.07 10.65 -5.76
N ALA A 117 -14.01 9.71 -5.92
CA ALA A 117 -14.74 9.45 -7.16
C ALA A 117 -16.07 10.27 -7.23
N SER A 118 -16.21 11.33 -6.42
CA SER A 118 -17.41 12.16 -6.37
C SER A 118 -18.70 11.34 -6.34
N GLN A 119 -18.73 10.35 -5.43
CA GLN A 119 -19.86 9.44 -5.25
C GLN A 119 -20.18 8.57 -6.49
N GLY A 120 -19.16 8.37 -7.33
CA GLY A 120 -19.17 7.46 -8.47
C GLY A 120 -19.15 8.13 -9.83
N ASP A 121 -19.52 9.39 -9.95
CA ASP A 121 -19.54 10.07 -11.25
C ASP A 121 -18.20 10.72 -11.65
N TYR A 122 -17.21 10.73 -10.76
CA TYR A 122 -15.86 11.26 -11.01
C TYR A 122 -15.85 12.72 -11.50
N ASP A 123 -16.76 13.54 -10.99
CA ASP A 123 -16.98 14.94 -11.40
C ASP A 123 -17.34 15.13 -12.88
N THR A 124 -17.67 14.07 -13.59
CA THR A 124 -18.15 14.14 -14.98
C THR A 124 -19.61 14.54 -15.07
N HIS A 125 -20.33 14.48 -13.94
CA HIS A 125 -21.78 14.67 -13.84
C HIS A 125 -22.60 13.70 -14.71
N LYS A 126 -21.97 12.58 -15.13
CA LYS A 126 -22.59 11.51 -15.90
C LYS A 126 -22.59 10.23 -15.07
N ARG A 127 -23.76 9.65 -14.91
CA ARG A 127 -23.92 8.33 -14.27
C ARG A 127 -24.09 7.31 -15.37
N GLU A 128 -23.06 6.49 -15.56
CA GLU A 128 -22.97 5.52 -16.65
C GLU A 128 -22.58 4.16 -16.09
N LEU A 129 -23.07 3.11 -16.74
CA LEU A 129 -22.66 1.73 -16.48
C LEU A 129 -21.88 1.23 -17.68
N MET A 130 -20.75 0.56 -17.42
CA MET A 130 -19.94 -0.05 -18.48
C MET A 130 -20.75 -1.12 -19.20
N SER A 131 -20.73 -1.13 -20.53
CA SER A 131 -21.29 -2.23 -21.31
C SER A 131 -20.37 -3.45 -21.32
N PHE A 132 -20.92 -4.63 -21.57
CA PHE A 132 -20.07 -5.82 -21.72
C PHE A 132 -19.09 -5.70 -22.90
N ASP A 133 -19.48 -5.02 -23.97
CA ASP A 133 -18.59 -4.83 -25.14
C ASP A 133 -17.34 -4.02 -24.77
N VAL A 134 -17.48 -2.97 -23.97
CA VAL A 134 -16.33 -2.19 -23.45
C VAL A 134 -15.48 -3.06 -22.50
N ALA A 135 -16.12 -3.80 -21.58
CA ALA A 135 -15.39 -4.66 -20.64
C ALA A 135 -14.62 -5.77 -21.38
N ARG A 136 -15.21 -6.36 -22.41
CA ARG A 136 -14.56 -7.33 -23.29
C ARG A 136 -13.37 -6.73 -24.02
N ALA A 137 -13.55 -5.58 -24.67
CA ALA A 137 -12.46 -4.89 -25.36
C ALA A 137 -11.31 -4.51 -24.41
N ALA A 138 -11.62 -4.16 -23.15
CA ALA A 138 -10.59 -3.90 -22.13
C ALA A 138 -9.78 -5.16 -21.78
N VAL A 139 -10.43 -6.33 -21.68
CA VAL A 139 -9.74 -7.61 -21.46
C VAL A 139 -8.85 -7.94 -22.66
N ASP A 140 -9.35 -7.79 -23.90
CA ASP A 140 -8.59 -8.00 -25.12
C ASP A 140 -7.38 -7.08 -25.22
N PHE A 141 -7.56 -5.80 -24.87
CA PHE A 141 -6.47 -4.83 -24.76
C PHE A 141 -5.39 -5.29 -23.77
N LEU A 142 -5.77 -5.77 -22.56
CA LEU A 142 -4.82 -6.27 -21.57
C LEU A 142 -4.05 -7.50 -22.08
N ILE A 143 -4.74 -8.43 -22.72
CA ILE A 143 -4.12 -9.62 -23.31
C ILE A 143 -3.11 -9.22 -24.38
N ALA A 144 -3.49 -8.33 -25.30
CA ALA A 144 -2.60 -7.84 -26.36
C ALA A 144 -1.39 -7.09 -25.81
N SER A 145 -1.60 -6.18 -24.85
CA SER A 145 -0.54 -5.39 -24.23
C SER A 145 0.47 -6.23 -23.45
N SER A 146 0.05 -7.37 -22.90
CA SER A 146 0.87 -8.30 -22.11
C SER A 146 1.37 -9.51 -22.92
N ALA A 147 1.05 -9.60 -24.21
CA ALA A 147 1.37 -10.75 -25.05
C ALA A 147 2.88 -11.04 -25.11
N GLY A 148 3.24 -12.34 -24.93
CA GLY A 148 4.64 -12.80 -24.97
C GLY A 148 5.55 -12.31 -23.84
N LYS A 149 5.03 -11.48 -22.92
CA LYS A 149 5.84 -10.83 -21.87
C LYS A 149 5.37 -11.15 -20.44
N ARG A 150 4.06 -11.30 -20.24
CA ARG A 150 3.47 -11.57 -18.91
C ARG A 150 2.39 -12.62 -19.02
N ARG A 151 2.54 -13.71 -18.27
CA ARG A 151 1.51 -14.76 -18.14
C ARG A 151 0.45 -14.35 -17.10
N HIS A 152 0.87 -13.74 -16.00
CA HIS A 152 0.00 -13.31 -14.91
C HIS A 152 -0.50 -11.89 -15.16
N CYS A 153 -1.82 -11.73 -15.19
CA CYS A 153 -2.52 -10.46 -15.30
C CYS A 153 -3.48 -10.26 -14.13
N GLU A 154 -3.89 -9.02 -13.89
CA GLU A 154 -4.81 -8.69 -12.82
C GLU A 154 -5.93 -7.80 -13.36
N VAL A 155 -7.17 -8.03 -12.89
CA VAL A 155 -8.32 -7.17 -13.16
C VAL A 155 -9.03 -6.88 -11.85
N ASP A 156 -9.19 -5.60 -11.53
CA ASP A 156 -9.94 -5.11 -10.39
C ASP A 156 -11.26 -4.49 -10.85
N PHE A 157 -12.38 -5.05 -10.40
CA PHE A 157 -13.70 -4.48 -10.62
C PHE A 157 -13.94 -3.38 -9.59
N PHE A 158 -14.07 -2.16 -10.08
CA PHE A 158 -14.14 -0.95 -9.31
C PHE A 158 -15.20 0.03 -9.86
N GLY A 159 -15.11 1.30 -9.47
CA GLY A 159 -15.95 2.41 -9.92
C GLY A 159 -16.57 3.14 -8.75
N GLY A 160 -17.85 3.52 -8.84
CA GLY A 160 -18.64 3.93 -7.70
C GLY A 160 -18.98 2.73 -6.82
N GLU A 161 -19.95 1.90 -7.27
CA GLU A 161 -20.22 0.59 -6.68
C GLU A 161 -20.39 -0.46 -7.78
N PRO A 162 -19.44 -1.37 -7.98
CA PRO A 162 -19.45 -2.32 -9.09
C PRO A 162 -20.62 -3.31 -9.03
N LEU A 163 -21.18 -3.59 -7.85
CA LEU A 163 -22.34 -4.47 -7.70
C LEU A 163 -23.66 -3.88 -8.28
N MET A 164 -23.68 -2.58 -8.63
CA MET A 164 -24.79 -1.97 -9.36
C MET A 164 -24.85 -2.47 -10.83
N ASN A 165 -23.73 -2.97 -11.36
CA ASN A 165 -23.62 -3.52 -12.71
C ASN A 165 -23.15 -4.97 -12.67
N PHE A 166 -23.69 -5.77 -11.77
CA PHE A 166 -23.22 -7.12 -11.48
C PHE A 166 -23.35 -8.08 -12.66
N ASP A 167 -24.29 -7.88 -13.56
CA ASP A 167 -24.46 -8.73 -14.74
C ASP A 167 -23.27 -8.59 -15.70
N VAL A 168 -22.75 -7.38 -15.89
CA VAL A 168 -21.53 -7.16 -16.68
C VAL A 168 -20.30 -7.72 -15.95
N VAL A 169 -20.23 -7.62 -14.63
CA VAL A 169 -19.16 -8.28 -13.85
C VAL A 169 -19.15 -9.78 -14.11
N LYS A 170 -20.32 -10.45 -14.07
CA LYS A 170 -20.43 -11.89 -14.36
C LYS A 170 -19.99 -12.25 -15.77
N GLN A 171 -20.47 -11.50 -16.77
CA GLN A 171 -20.12 -11.73 -18.18
C GLN A 171 -18.61 -11.55 -18.40
N THR A 172 -18.01 -10.53 -17.79
CA THR A 172 -16.58 -10.25 -17.90
C THR A 172 -15.75 -11.36 -17.25
N ILE A 173 -16.14 -11.85 -16.07
CA ILE A 173 -15.48 -12.98 -15.40
C ILE A 173 -15.54 -14.23 -16.29
N ALA A 174 -16.71 -14.56 -16.84
CA ALA A 174 -16.86 -15.72 -17.73
C ALA A 174 -15.96 -15.60 -18.96
N TYR A 175 -15.93 -14.42 -19.59
CA TYR A 175 -15.07 -14.14 -20.73
C TYR A 175 -13.58 -14.29 -20.37
N ILE A 176 -13.13 -13.72 -19.26
CA ILE A 176 -11.74 -13.84 -18.80
C ILE A 176 -11.36 -15.33 -18.63
N ARG A 177 -12.21 -16.15 -18.00
CA ARG A 177 -11.94 -17.58 -17.79
C ARG A 177 -11.85 -18.39 -19.08
N GLU A 178 -12.54 -17.95 -20.13
CA GLU A 178 -12.40 -18.50 -21.48
C GLU A 178 -11.06 -18.07 -22.11
N GLN A 179 -10.73 -16.78 -22.04
CA GLN A 179 -9.50 -16.22 -22.62
C GLN A 179 -8.22 -16.74 -21.93
N GLU A 180 -8.26 -17.09 -20.65
CA GLU A 180 -7.14 -17.74 -19.94
C GLU A 180 -6.68 -19.00 -20.67
N LYS A 181 -7.63 -19.81 -21.16
CA LYS A 181 -7.34 -21.08 -21.86
C LYS A 181 -6.76 -20.84 -23.25
N ILE A 182 -7.26 -19.81 -23.96
CA ILE A 182 -6.88 -19.53 -25.35
C ILE A 182 -5.46 -18.90 -25.38
N HIS A 183 -5.12 -18.04 -24.42
CA HIS A 183 -3.91 -17.23 -24.44
C HIS A 183 -2.84 -17.66 -23.44
N ASP A 184 -2.98 -18.80 -22.76
CA ASP A 184 -2.10 -19.26 -21.66
C ASP A 184 -1.84 -18.14 -20.62
N LYS A 185 -2.92 -17.48 -20.19
CA LYS A 185 -2.90 -16.45 -19.18
C LYS A 185 -3.44 -16.98 -17.86
N VAL A 186 -3.07 -16.30 -16.78
CA VAL A 186 -3.62 -16.49 -15.43
C VAL A 186 -4.08 -15.13 -14.93
N PHE A 187 -5.38 -14.98 -14.71
CA PHE A 187 -5.93 -13.72 -14.20
C PHE A 187 -6.26 -13.83 -12.70
N LYS A 188 -5.67 -12.95 -11.92
CA LYS A 188 -6.13 -12.65 -10.56
C LYS A 188 -7.21 -11.59 -10.64
N LEU A 189 -8.39 -11.90 -10.12
CA LEU A 189 -9.54 -11.01 -10.14
C LEU A 189 -9.86 -10.52 -8.74
N SER A 190 -10.14 -9.22 -8.62
CA SER A 190 -10.57 -8.59 -7.38
C SER A 190 -11.81 -7.71 -7.61
N LEU A 191 -12.55 -7.45 -6.55
CA LEU A 191 -13.72 -6.57 -6.57
C LEU A 191 -13.76 -5.75 -5.28
N THR A 192 -13.80 -4.43 -5.43
CA THR A 192 -13.92 -3.49 -4.32
C THR A 192 -15.38 -3.08 -4.16
N THR A 193 -15.96 -3.30 -2.97
CA THR A 193 -17.38 -2.99 -2.72
C THR A 193 -17.63 -2.36 -1.36
N ASN A 194 -18.66 -1.52 -1.28
CA ASN A 194 -19.18 -1.02 -0.01
C ASN A 194 -20.02 -2.06 0.75
N GLY A 195 -20.27 -3.22 0.18
CA GLY A 195 -20.91 -4.37 0.79
C GLY A 195 -22.45 -4.29 0.94
N THR A 196 -23.04 -3.12 0.74
CA THR A 196 -24.50 -2.94 0.99
C THR A 196 -25.37 -3.74 0.02
N LEU A 197 -24.88 -3.99 -1.20
CA LEU A 197 -25.58 -4.75 -2.25
C LEU A 197 -25.20 -6.23 -2.31
N LEU A 198 -24.34 -6.72 -1.41
CA LEU A 198 -24.01 -8.13 -1.30
C LEU A 198 -25.23 -8.91 -0.77
N ASP A 199 -25.68 -9.86 -1.56
CA ASP A 199 -26.68 -10.87 -1.21
C ASP A 199 -26.08 -12.28 -1.31
N GLU A 200 -26.80 -13.30 -0.91
CA GLU A 200 -26.36 -14.70 -0.91
C GLU A 200 -25.93 -15.18 -2.33
N ALA A 201 -26.64 -14.75 -3.36
CA ALA A 201 -26.36 -15.17 -4.75
C ALA A 201 -25.06 -14.54 -5.24
N LYS A 202 -24.85 -13.24 -4.98
CA LYS A 202 -23.61 -12.53 -5.33
C LYS A 202 -22.41 -13.08 -4.54
N ILE A 203 -22.57 -13.28 -3.23
CA ILE A 203 -21.53 -13.84 -2.37
C ILE A 203 -21.14 -15.24 -2.90
N LYS A 204 -22.12 -16.09 -3.18
CA LYS A 204 -21.88 -17.43 -3.76
C LYS A 204 -21.10 -17.33 -5.07
N TYR A 205 -21.54 -16.51 -6.02
CA TYR A 205 -20.92 -16.37 -7.32
C TYR A 205 -19.47 -15.90 -7.22
N LEU A 206 -19.21 -14.85 -6.43
CA LEU A 206 -17.88 -14.28 -6.24
C LEU A 206 -16.91 -15.27 -5.57
N THR A 207 -17.41 -16.07 -4.62
CA THR A 207 -16.61 -17.10 -3.95
C THR A 207 -16.30 -18.26 -4.89
N ASP A 208 -17.29 -18.79 -5.59
CA ASP A 208 -17.14 -19.92 -6.52
C ASP A 208 -16.16 -19.60 -7.67
N ASN A 209 -16.09 -18.32 -8.07
CA ASN A 209 -15.16 -17.82 -9.10
C ASN A 209 -13.82 -17.32 -8.57
N ARG A 210 -13.54 -17.47 -7.26
CA ARG A 210 -12.30 -17.05 -6.60
C ARG A 210 -11.97 -15.56 -6.84
N ILE A 211 -12.97 -14.70 -6.66
CA ILE A 211 -12.78 -13.25 -6.77
C ILE A 211 -12.34 -12.72 -5.39
N SER A 212 -11.16 -12.15 -5.29
CA SER A 212 -10.68 -11.51 -4.06
C SER A 212 -11.54 -10.29 -3.72
N LEU A 213 -11.95 -10.14 -2.46
CA LEU A 213 -12.83 -9.03 -2.05
C LEU A 213 -12.08 -7.96 -1.26
N ILE A 214 -12.24 -6.72 -1.69
CA ILE A 214 -11.88 -5.54 -0.90
C ILE A 214 -13.18 -4.96 -0.36
N LEU A 215 -13.37 -5.09 0.96
CA LEU A 215 -14.62 -4.80 1.65
C LEU A 215 -14.50 -3.48 2.41
N SER A 216 -15.33 -2.49 2.08
CA SER A 216 -15.23 -1.16 2.66
C SER A 216 -15.95 -1.06 4.01
N LEU A 217 -15.20 -0.80 5.11
CA LEU A 217 -15.74 -0.53 6.45
C LEU A 217 -14.77 0.37 7.22
N ASP A 218 -15.25 1.49 7.78
CA ASP A 218 -14.40 2.48 8.45
C ASP A 218 -14.22 2.24 9.96
N GLY A 219 -14.65 1.09 10.47
CA GLY A 219 -14.56 0.75 11.89
C GLY A 219 -15.88 0.85 12.63
N ARG A 220 -15.91 1.54 13.80
CA ARG A 220 -17.09 1.67 14.67
C ARG A 220 -18.29 2.28 13.95
N GLU A 221 -19.50 1.93 14.40
CA GLU A 221 -20.76 2.36 13.76
C GLU A 221 -20.86 3.88 13.63
N SER A 222 -20.52 4.63 14.66
CA SER A 222 -20.59 6.09 14.67
C SER A 222 -19.64 6.73 13.65
N VAL A 223 -18.45 6.15 13.48
CA VAL A 223 -17.44 6.57 12.49
C VAL A 223 -17.93 6.29 11.08
N HIS A 224 -18.31 5.03 10.83
CA HIS A 224 -18.77 4.59 9.51
C HIS A 224 -20.00 5.37 9.05
N ASN A 225 -21.05 5.47 9.89
CA ASN A 225 -22.29 6.15 9.53
C ASN A 225 -22.12 7.65 9.29
N ARG A 226 -21.16 8.30 9.99
CA ARG A 226 -20.85 9.71 9.78
C ARG A 226 -20.30 9.98 8.37
N MET A 227 -19.45 9.08 7.87
CA MET A 227 -18.70 9.30 6.64
C MET A 227 -19.26 8.58 5.42
N ARG A 228 -20.04 7.49 5.63
CA ARG A 228 -20.62 6.66 4.56
C ARG A 228 -22.14 6.56 4.63
N PRO A 229 -22.89 7.68 4.56
CA PRO A 229 -24.35 7.62 4.46
C PRO A 229 -24.80 7.03 3.12
N ASP A 230 -26.01 6.45 3.11
CA ASP A 230 -26.69 6.09 1.86
C ASP A 230 -27.20 7.34 1.10
N ALA A 231 -27.76 7.13 -0.08
CA ALA A 231 -28.33 8.22 -0.88
C ALA A 231 -29.48 8.97 -0.19
N GLY A 232 -30.10 8.39 0.82
CA GLY A 232 -31.14 9.00 1.66
C GLY A 232 -30.62 9.64 2.94
N GLY A 233 -29.29 9.69 3.15
CA GLY A 233 -28.66 10.26 4.34
C GLY A 233 -28.65 9.34 5.56
N ARG A 234 -29.09 8.08 5.44
CA ARG A 234 -29.15 7.11 6.55
C ARG A 234 -27.80 6.40 6.68
N GLY A 235 -27.48 5.94 7.89
CA GLY A 235 -26.27 5.13 8.14
C GLY A 235 -26.30 3.79 7.39
N SER A 236 -25.14 3.39 6.84
CA SER A 236 -24.99 2.13 6.10
C SER A 236 -24.36 1.00 6.91
N TYR A 237 -23.84 1.27 8.11
CA TYR A 237 -23.06 0.33 8.92
C TYR A 237 -23.74 -1.03 9.12
N ALA A 238 -24.99 -1.04 9.61
CA ALA A 238 -25.69 -2.28 9.93
C ALA A 238 -25.85 -3.22 8.72
N ALA A 239 -26.22 -2.66 7.56
CA ALA A 239 -26.32 -3.41 6.31
C ALA A 239 -24.95 -3.91 5.84
N THR A 240 -23.95 -3.04 5.87
CA THR A 240 -22.57 -3.36 5.49
C THR A 240 -22.04 -4.52 6.36
N VAL A 241 -21.97 -4.37 7.68
CA VAL A 241 -21.39 -5.39 8.57
C VAL A 241 -22.11 -6.73 8.45
N LYS A 242 -23.45 -6.73 8.37
CA LYS A 242 -24.24 -7.95 8.17
C LYS A 242 -23.80 -8.72 6.92
N ASN A 243 -23.62 -8.02 5.80
CA ASN A 243 -23.30 -8.63 4.52
C ASN A 243 -21.82 -9.03 4.45
N LEU A 244 -20.92 -8.22 5.00
CA LEU A 244 -19.50 -8.53 5.07
C LEU A 244 -19.24 -9.80 5.89
N LYS A 245 -19.87 -9.95 7.07
CA LYS A 245 -19.77 -11.17 7.87
C LYS A 245 -20.19 -12.41 7.09
N LYS A 246 -21.27 -12.35 6.32
CA LYS A 246 -21.71 -13.45 5.46
C LYS A 246 -20.69 -13.77 4.37
N ALA A 247 -20.15 -12.75 3.72
CA ALA A 247 -19.16 -12.91 2.67
C ALA A 247 -17.87 -13.56 3.18
N VAL A 248 -17.37 -13.12 4.34
CA VAL A 248 -16.16 -13.66 4.97
C VAL A 248 -16.39 -15.10 5.47
N ALA A 249 -17.50 -15.37 6.15
CA ALA A 249 -17.83 -16.71 6.63
C ALA A 249 -17.89 -17.75 5.49
N ARG A 250 -18.45 -17.38 4.32
CA ARG A 250 -18.53 -18.29 3.17
C ARG A 250 -17.14 -18.60 2.56
N ARG A 251 -16.15 -17.73 2.79
CA ARG A 251 -14.78 -17.85 2.26
C ARG A 251 -13.83 -18.55 3.22
N ASN A 252 -14.29 -18.98 4.39
CA ASN A 252 -13.45 -19.50 5.47
C ASN A 252 -12.29 -18.55 5.84
N GLY A 253 -12.51 -17.24 5.75
CA GLY A 253 -11.50 -16.23 6.05
C GLY A 253 -10.46 -15.98 4.96
N GLU A 254 -10.60 -16.55 3.76
CA GLU A 254 -9.60 -16.44 2.70
C GLU A 254 -9.97 -15.38 1.64
N GLU A 255 -8.95 -14.87 0.94
CA GLU A 255 -9.06 -14.00 -0.24
C GLU A 255 -9.93 -12.74 -0.03
N TYR A 256 -9.82 -12.09 1.12
CA TYR A 256 -10.43 -10.79 1.38
C TYR A 256 -9.55 -9.91 2.27
N TYR A 257 -9.83 -8.62 2.25
CA TYR A 257 -9.50 -7.73 3.37
C TYR A 257 -10.55 -6.63 3.50
N VAL A 258 -10.69 -6.14 4.74
CA VAL A 258 -11.56 -5.01 5.07
C VAL A 258 -10.71 -3.74 5.03
N ARG A 259 -11.16 -2.76 4.25
CA ARG A 259 -10.47 -1.49 4.08
C ARG A 259 -11.31 -0.34 4.60
N GLY A 260 -10.77 0.35 5.60
CA GLY A 260 -11.36 1.56 6.16
C GLY A 260 -10.57 2.81 5.82
N THR A 261 -11.17 3.96 6.11
CA THR A 261 -10.55 5.28 6.00
C THR A 261 -10.67 6.00 7.32
N TYR A 262 -9.55 6.51 7.87
CA TYR A 262 -9.60 7.36 9.04
C TYR A 262 -9.48 8.84 8.66
N THR A 263 -10.10 9.69 9.46
CA THR A 263 -10.25 11.14 9.26
C THR A 263 -9.93 11.87 10.56
N LYS A 264 -10.01 13.19 10.59
CA LYS A 264 -9.96 13.97 11.86
C LYS A 264 -10.97 13.51 12.91
N TYR A 265 -12.08 12.89 12.49
CA TYR A 265 -13.14 12.45 13.41
C TYR A 265 -12.80 11.15 14.15
N ASN A 266 -11.82 10.38 13.67
CA ASN A 266 -11.38 9.13 14.26
C ASN A 266 -9.86 8.96 14.19
N LEU A 267 -9.14 9.95 14.70
CA LEU A 267 -7.68 9.84 14.86
C LEU A 267 -7.29 8.75 15.87
N ASP A 268 -8.25 8.17 16.58
CA ASP A 268 -8.15 6.98 17.42
C ASP A 268 -8.43 5.69 16.62
N PHE A 269 -7.92 5.62 15.40
CA PHE A 269 -8.23 4.54 14.44
C PHE A 269 -7.74 3.14 14.84
N ALA A 270 -6.82 3.01 15.79
CA ALA A 270 -6.47 1.71 16.36
C ALA A 270 -7.69 1.03 17.00
N THR A 271 -8.55 1.81 17.68
CA THR A 271 -9.84 1.32 18.21
C THR A 271 -10.80 0.89 17.10
N ASP A 272 -10.75 1.53 15.93
CA ASP A 272 -11.56 1.09 14.78
C ASP A 272 -11.05 -0.23 14.20
N VAL A 273 -9.71 -0.43 14.15
CA VAL A 273 -9.10 -1.71 13.77
C VAL A 273 -9.44 -2.80 14.77
N GLU A 274 -9.35 -2.52 16.06
CA GLU A 274 -9.75 -3.45 17.13
C GLU A 274 -11.21 -3.85 16.99
N HIS A 275 -12.11 -2.89 16.81
CA HIS A 275 -13.53 -3.14 16.58
C HIS A 275 -13.78 -4.05 15.38
N MET A 276 -13.08 -3.82 14.26
CA MET A 276 -13.20 -4.69 13.08
C MET A 276 -12.69 -6.11 13.37
N ALA A 277 -11.59 -6.24 14.11
CA ALA A 277 -11.04 -7.53 14.52
C ALA A 277 -12.03 -8.28 15.45
N ASP A 278 -12.67 -7.59 16.38
CA ASP A 278 -13.68 -8.17 17.29
C ASP A 278 -14.98 -8.57 16.56
N LEU A 279 -15.26 -7.97 15.42
CA LEU A 279 -16.31 -8.44 14.51
C LEU A 279 -15.97 -9.75 13.80
N GLY A 280 -14.72 -10.25 13.92
CA GLY A 280 -14.22 -11.48 13.31
C GLY A 280 -13.55 -11.25 11.94
N PHE A 281 -13.12 -10.03 11.62
CA PHE A 281 -12.35 -9.76 10.41
C PHE A 281 -10.85 -9.85 10.72
N GLU A 282 -10.14 -10.73 10.01
CA GLU A 282 -8.70 -10.95 10.23
C GLU A 282 -7.84 -10.07 9.29
N GLY A 283 -8.23 -9.92 8.03
CA GLY A 283 -7.53 -9.10 7.04
C GLY A 283 -8.01 -7.64 7.09
N LEU A 284 -7.17 -6.71 7.57
CA LEU A 284 -7.55 -5.32 7.86
C LEU A 284 -6.60 -4.31 7.22
N SER A 285 -7.14 -3.15 6.88
CA SER A 285 -6.38 -2.01 6.36
C SER A 285 -7.11 -0.71 6.73
N MET A 286 -6.36 0.30 7.20
CA MET A 286 -6.87 1.66 7.41
C MET A 286 -5.98 2.66 6.69
N GLU A 287 -6.58 3.50 5.84
CA GLU A 287 -5.89 4.54 5.10
C GLU A 287 -6.22 5.93 5.65
N PRO A 288 -5.25 6.86 5.68
CA PRO A 288 -5.58 8.25 5.95
C PRO A 288 -6.46 8.81 4.85
N VAL A 289 -7.46 9.60 5.21
CA VAL A 289 -8.18 10.39 4.24
C VAL A 289 -7.24 11.38 3.55
N VAL A 290 -7.39 11.50 2.24
CA VAL A 290 -6.72 12.53 1.44
C VAL A 290 -7.79 13.36 0.78
N GLY A 291 -7.84 14.66 1.07
CA GLY A 291 -8.90 15.56 0.59
C GLY A 291 -8.63 17.00 0.99
N ASP A 292 -9.42 17.90 0.42
CA ASP A 292 -9.29 19.35 0.62
C ASP A 292 -10.28 19.90 1.65
N ASP A 293 -11.28 19.11 2.05
CA ASP A 293 -12.28 19.52 3.04
C ASP A 293 -11.70 19.44 4.44
N LEU A 294 -11.32 20.60 4.97
CA LEU A 294 -10.70 20.76 6.30
C LEU A 294 -11.58 20.27 7.45
N SER A 295 -12.86 20.04 7.23
CA SER A 295 -13.75 19.51 8.27
C SER A 295 -13.41 18.08 8.68
N TYR A 296 -12.85 17.28 7.76
CA TYR A 296 -12.45 15.90 8.02
C TYR A 296 -11.04 15.54 7.55
N ALA A 297 -10.43 16.34 6.68
CA ALA A 297 -9.09 16.09 6.17
C ALA A 297 -8.04 16.19 7.27
N ILE A 298 -7.06 15.31 7.24
CA ILE A 298 -5.91 15.30 8.14
C ILE A 298 -4.93 16.36 7.66
N ASP A 299 -4.34 17.10 8.58
CA ASP A 299 -3.28 18.06 8.29
C ASP A 299 -2.03 17.85 9.17
N ALA A 300 -1.02 18.70 8.98
CA ALA A 300 0.24 18.56 9.69
C ALA A 300 0.11 18.67 11.23
N THR A 301 -0.92 19.36 11.72
CA THR A 301 -1.14 19.51 13.18
C THR A 301 -1.66 18.22 13.83
N ASP A 302 -2.24 17.32 13.02
CA ASP A 302 -2.73 16.01 13.48
C ASP A 302 -1.61 14.96 13.58
N LEU A 303 -0.45 15.17 12.92
CA LEU A 303 0.63 14.19 12.84
C LEU A 303 1.10 13.63 14.19
N PRO A 304 1.30 14.44 15.25
CA PRO A 304 1.71 13.90 16.56
C PRO A 304 0.70 12.89 17.12
N ARG A 305 -0.60 13.10 16.88
CA ARG A 305 -1.67 12.17 17.26
C ARG A 305 -1.67 10.92 16.39
N VAL A 306 -1.54 11.09 15.07
CA VAL A 306 -1.45 9.99 14.12
C VAL A 306 -0.27 9.07 14.43
N TYR A 307 0.89 9.62 14.80
CA TYR A 307 2.07 8.82 15.17
C TYR A 307 1.83 7.96 16.41
N LYS A 308 1.27 8.56 17.46
CA LYS A 308 0.91 7.83 18.69
C LYS A 308 -0.12 6.73 18.40
N GLU A 309 -1.03 6.98 17.49
CA GLU A 309 -2.06 6.01 17.15
C GLU A 309 -1.50 4.83 16.34
N TYR A 310 -0.49 5.05 15.47
CA TYR A 310 0.25 3.94 14.86
C TYR A 310 1.06 3.13 15.88
N GLU A 311 1.59 3.77 16.93
CA GLU A 311 2.22 3.07 18.05
C GLU A 311 1.21 2.23 18.82
N ALA A 312 0.05 2.78 19.15
CA ALA A 312 -1.04 2.04 19.80
C ALA A 312 -1.53 0.86 18.95
N LEU A 313 -1.67 1.06 17.63
CA LEU A 313 -2.00 -0.02 16.70
C LEU A 313 -0.90 -1.10 16.64
N THR A 314 0.36 -0.72 16.80
CA THR A 314 1.48 -1.65 16.88
C THR A 314 1.40 -2.53 18.12
N ASP A 315 1.08 -1.92 19.27
CA ASP A 315 0.91 -2.63 20.54
C ASP A 315 -0.29 -3.61 20.46
N LEU A 316 -1.42 -3.17 19.93
CA LEU A 316 -2.59 -4.01 19.66
C LEU A 316 -2.25 -5.20 18.75
N TYR A 317 -1.49 -4.94 17.67
CA TYR A 317 -1.06 -5.99 16.72
C TYR A 317 -0.22 -7.06 17.42
N LEU A 318 0.78 -6.67 18.21
CA LEU A 318 1.66 -7.57 18.93
C LEU A 318 0.93 -8.33 20.04
N GLU A 319 0.04 -7.67 20.79
CA GLU A 319 -0.80 -8.30 21.80
C GLU A 319 -1.65 -9.42 21.19
N ARG A 320 -2.38 -9.13 20.11
CA ARG A 320 -3.18 -10.13 19.39
C ARG A 320 -2.32 -11.27 18.83
N TYR A 321 -1.15 -10.94 18.28
CA TYR A 321 -0.24 -11.94 17.73
C TYR A 321 0.22 -12.93 18.81
N PHE A 322 0.64 -12.46 19.98
CA PHE A 322 1.16 -13.29 21.06
C PHE A 322 0.06 -13.97 21.90
N SER A 323 -1.16 -13.44 21.89
CA SER A 323 -2.30 -14.09 22.53
C SER A 323 -2.96 -15.21 21.70
N GLY A 324 -2.45 -15.46 20.47
CA GLY A 324 -3.00 -16.51 19.59
C GLY A 324 -4.26 -16.10 18.82
N ASN A 325 -4.59 -14.81 18.78
CA ASN A 325 -5.71 -14.24 18.00
C ASN A 325 -5.20 -13.19 17.00
N PRO A 326 -4.30 -13.55 16.06
CA PRO A 326 -3.62 -12.60 15.20
C PRO A 326 -4.58 -11.94 14.20
N ILE A 327 -4.24 -10.71 13.82
CA ILE A 327 -4.81 -10.02 12.67
C ILE A 327 -3.71 -9.85 11.60
N VAL A 328 -4.13 -9.73 10.35
CA VAL A 328 -3.27 -9.37 9.23
C VAL A 328 -3.55 -7.92 8.89
N TYR A 329 -2.73 -7.00 9.42
CA TYR A 329 -2.84 -5.60 9.06
C TYR A 329 -1.99 -5.29 7.83
N TYR A 330 -2.62 -4.99 6.70
CA TYR A 330 -2.00 -4.90 5.38
C TYR A 330 -0.73 -4.03 5.35
N HIS A 331 -0.74 -2.89 6.04
CA HIS A 331 0.38 -1.95 6.06
C HIS A 331 1.55 -2.36 6.95
N PHE A 332 1.37 -3.39 7.79
CA PHE A 332 2.42 -3.98 8.62
C PHE A 332 3.01 -5.27 8.02
N ILE A 333 2.47 -5.72 6.86
CA ILE A 333 3.06 -6.84 6.14
C ILE A 333 4.38 -6.38 5.55
N MET A 334 5.47 -6.90 6.11
CA MET A 334 6.83 -6.67 5.65
C MET A 334 7.57 -7.99 5.59
N ASP A 335 7.92 -8.42 4.39
CA ASP A 335 8.78 -9.59 4.20
C ASP A 335 10.23 -9.11 4.11
N LEU A 336 10.98 -9.31 5.19
CA LEU A 336 12.39 -8.89 5.29
C LEU A 336 13.32 -9.81 4.48
N TYR A 337 12.87 -11.02 4.15
CA TYR A 337 13.70 -12.00 3.44
C TYR A 337 13.51 -11.94 1.93
N ARG A 338 12.28 -11.76 1.46
CA ARG A 338 11.95 -11.74 0.03
C ARG A 338 11.58 -10.34 -0.46
N GLY A 339 10.81 -9.60 0.35
CA GLY A 339 10.34 -8.25 0.05
C GLY A 339 9.53 -8.15 -1.25
N PRO A 340 9.04 -6.97 -1.60
CA PRO A 340 8.50 -6.73 -2.94
C PRO A 340 9.62 -6.79 -3.98
N CYS A 341 9.30 -7.19 -5.22
CA CYS A 341 10.28 -7.19 -6.31
C CYS A 341 10.86 -5.79 -6.53
N ILE A 342 12.08 -5.72 -7.08
CA ILE A 342 12.82 -4.46 -7.28
C ILE A 342 11.98 -3.45 -8.07
N ALA A 343 11.28 -3.87 -9.13
CA ALA A 343 10.42 -3.00 -9.92
C ALA A 343 9.34 -2.32 -9.06
N LYS A 344 8.72 -3.07 -8.13
CA LYS A 344 7.73 -2.52 -7.20
C LYS A 344 8.36 -1.57 -6.18
N ARG A 345 9.57 -1.85 -5.70
CA ARG A 345 10.31 -0.95 -4.81
C ARG A 345 10.61 0.39 -5.46
N LEU A 346 10.90 0.39 -6.77
CA LEU A 346 11.19 1.60 -7.53
C LEU A 346 9.93 2.39 -7.93
N ARG A 347 8.90 1.72 -8.44
CA ARG A 347 7.77 2.31 -9.16
C ARG A 347 6.42 2.20 -8.44
N GLY A 348 6.36 1.53 -7.30
CA GLY A 348 5.13 1.36 -6.51
C GLY A 348 4.05 0.56 -7.23
N CYS A 349 2.85 1.14 -7.35
CA CYS A 349 1.69 0.47 -7.94
C CYS A 349 1.74 0.32 -9.47
N GLY A 350 2.69 0.96 -10.14
CA GLY A 350 2.82 0.91 -11.60
C GLY A 350 1.79 1.71 -12.39
N ALA A 351 1.10 2.66 -11.74
CA ALA A 351 0.12 3.53 -12.41
C ALA A 351 0.70 4.18 -13.68
N GLY A 352 -0.09 4.16 -14.75
CA GLY A 352 0.23 4.76 -16.03
C GLY A 352 1.19 3.95 -16.93
N HIS A 353 1.70 2.80 -16.47
CA HIS A 353 2.63 2.00 -17.29
C HIS A 353 2.51 0.48 -17.09
N GLU A 354 2.25 -0.03 -15.88
CA GLU A 354 1.96 -1.44 -15.62
C GLU A 354 0.49 -1.66 -15.21
N TYR A 355 -0.11 -0.65 -14.63
CA TYR A 355 -1.51 -0.60 -14.18
C TYR A 355 -2.21 0.58 -14.84
N MET A 356 -3.41 0.37 -15.35
CA MET A 356 -4.26 1.40 -15.95
C MET A 356 -5.71 1.24 -15.54
N CYS A 357 -6.51 2.29 -15.74
CA CYS A 357 -7.94 2.30 -15.45
C CYS A 357 -8.73 2.48 -16.74
N VAL A 358 -9.78 1.69 -16.92
CA VAL A 358 -10.73 1.80 -18.05
C VAL A 358 -12.08 2.22 -17.51
N VAL A 359 -12.70 3.20 -18.16
CA VAL A 359 -14.01 3.77 -17.79
C VAL A 359 -15.13 3.34 -18.75
N PRO A 360 -16.42 3.60 -18.44
CA PRO A 360 -17.55 3.06 -19.21
C PRO A 360 -17.58 3.37 -20.70
N ASN A 361 -17.00 4.48 -21.16
CA ASN A 361 -16.88 4.83 -22.57
C ASN A 361 -15.66 4.21 -23.28
N GLY A 362 -14.85 3.43 -22.55
CA GLY A 362 -13.64 2.77 -23.07
C GLY A 362 -12.35 3.58 -22.96
N ASP A 363 -12.39 4.82 -22.48
CA ASP A 363 -11.16 5.61 -22.29
C ASP A 363 -10.25 4.99 -21.24
N ILE A 364 -8.94 5.12 -21.48
CA ILE A 364 -7.88 4.58 -20.63
C ILE A 364 -7.19 5.73 -19.89
N TYR A 365 -7.11 5.61 -18.57
CA TYR A 365 -6.41 6.53 -17.68
C TYR A 365 -5.23 5.86 -16.98
N PRO A 366 -4.22 6.62 -16.48
CA PRO A 366 -3.11 6.08 -15.70
C PRO A 366 -3.54 5.32 -14.44
N CYS A 367 -4.59 5.78 -13.75
CA CYS A 367 -5.28 5.07 -12.67
C CYS A 367 -6.64 5.73 -12.39
N HIS A 368 -7.44 5.11 -11.52
CA HIS A 368 -8.78 5.60 -11.15
C HIS A 368 -8.79 7.00 -10.51
N GLN A 369 -7.66 7.48 -9.96
CA GLN A 369 -7.54 8.82 -9.38
C GLN A 369 -7.49 9.94 -10.44
N PHE A 370 -7.24 9.61 -11.70
CA PHE A 370 -7.18 10.57 -12.81
C PHE A 370 -8.44 10.58 -13.67
N VAL A 371 -9.40 9.70 -13.38
CA VAL A 371 -10.68 9.64 -14.12
C VAL A 371 -11.41 10.97 -14.01
N GLY A 372 -12.03 11.40 -15.12
CA GLY A 372 -12.69 12.69 -15.24
C GLY A 372 -11.78 13.84 -15.69
N GLN A 373 -10.46 13.65 -15.72
CA GLN A 373 -9.50 14.66 -16.14
C GLN A 373 -9.01 14.35 -17.57
N GLU A 374 -9.56 15.03 -18.59
CA GLU A 374 -9.27 14.76 -20.01
C GLU A 374 -7.77 14.75 -20.35
N ALA A 375 -6.98 15.61 -19.71
CA ALA A 375 -5.53 15.68 -19.90
C ALA A 375 -4.78 14.40 -19.54
N TYR A 376 -5.43 13.45 -18.87
CA TYR A 376 -4.85 12.17 -18.47
C TYR A 376 -5.41 10.97 -19.25
N ILE A 377 -6.18 11.20 -20.30
CA ILE A 377 -6.60 10.13 -21.21
C ILE A 377 -5.38 9.70 -22.03
N VAL A 378 -4.97 8.43 -21.91
CA VAL A 378 -3.81 7.89 -22.63
C VAL A 378 -4.20 7.09 -23.87
N GLY A 379 -5.47 6.87 -24.09
CA GLY A 379 -6.01 6.14 -25.24
C GLY A 379 -7.42 5.62 -24.97
N ASN A 380 -7.85 4.67 -25.80
CA ASN A 380 -9.15 4.00 -25.67
C ASN A 380 -8.97 2.50 -25.93
N VAL A 381 -9.82 1.66 -25.35
CA VAL A 381 -9.72 0.19 -25.46
C VAL A 381 -9.81 -0.33 -26.90
N TYR A 382 -10.41 0.42 -27.81
CA TYR A 382 -10.56 0.07 -29.22
C TYR A 382 -9.33 0.47 -30.06
N ASP A 383 -8.68 1.57 -29.71
CA ASP A 383 -7.54 2.14 -30.44
C ASP A 383 -6.20 1.82 -29.76
N GLY A 384 -6.24 1.33 -28.51
CA GLY A 384 -5.06 1.13 -27.69
C GLY A 384 -4.53 2.43 -27.09
N ILE A 385 -3.25 2.42 -26.68
CA ILE A 385 -2.57 3.60 -26.13
C ILE A 385 -2.15 4.50 -27.28
N THR A 386 -2.71 5.68 -27.37
CA THR A 386 -2.43 6.69 -28.40
C THR A 386 -1.48 7.78 -27.89
N ASP A 387 -1.53 8.13 -26.61
CA ASP A 387 -0.52 8.98 -25.98
C ASP A 387 0.63 8.15 -25.47
N THR A 388 1.82 8.33 -26.07
CA THR A 388 3.06 7.65 -25.66
C THR A 388 3.92 8.48 -24.73
N VAL A 389 3.61 9.75 -24.53
CA VAL A 389 4.39 10.69 -23.70
C VAL A 389 4.03 10.50 -22.22
N LEU A 390 2.73 10.52 -21.91
CA LEU A 390 2.25 10.45 -20.54
C LEU A 390 2.61 9.11 -19.86
N PRO A 391 2.40 7.92 -20.46
CA PRO A 391 2.85 6.65 -19.88
C PRO A 391 4.37 6.57 -19.65
N ARG A 392 5.15 7.16 -20.56
CA ARG A 392 6.61 7.26 -20.37
C ARG A 392 6.94 8.12 -19.15
N ARG A 393 6.27 9.26 -19.00
CA ARG A 393 6.48 10.16 -17.86
C ARG A 393 6.14 9.46 -16.52
N PHE A 394 5.06 8.68 -16.46
CA PHE A 394 4.73 7.86 -15.27
C PHE A 394 5.78 6.79 -14.99
N ARG A 395 6.26 6.10 -16.04
CA ARG A 395 7.32 5.09 -15.91
C ARG A 395 8.61 5.67 -15.34
N ASP A 396 9.00 6.83 -15.85
CA ASP A 396 10.30 7.45 -15.53
C ASP A 396 10.25 8.15 -14.15
N MET A 397 9.06 8.33 -13.55
CA MET A 397 8.90 8.91 -12.20
C MET A 397 9.07 7.89 -11.08
N HIS A 398 10.10 7.07 -11.13
CA HIS A 398 10.49 6.18 -10.03
C HIS A 398 11.30 6.91 -8.95
N VAL A 399 11.50 6.26 -7.79
CA VAL A 399 12.11 6.89 -6.59
C VAL A 399 13.50 7.48 -6.83
N LEU A 400 14.28 6.92 -7.74
CA LEU A 400 15.64 7.39 -8.03
C LEU A 400 15.64 8.67 -8.88
N ASN A 401 14.54 8.98 -9.57
CA ASN A 401 14.35 10.18 -10.38
C ASN A 401 13.61 11.31 -9.64
N LYS A 402 13.18 11.08 -8.40
CA LYS A 402 12.56 12.10 -7.55
C LYS A 402 13.59 12.67 -6.57
N PRO A 403 13.98 13.96 -6.67
CA PRO A 403 15.09 14.53 -5.87
C PRO A 403 14.93 14.35 -4.35
N ALA A 404 13.72 14.50 -3.82
CA ALA A 404 13.46 14.30 -2.40
C ALA A 404 13.45 12.79 -2.02
N CYS A 405 12.94 11.92 -2.91
CA CYS A 405 12.83 10.50 -2.63
C CYS A 405 14.19 9.78 -2.71
N CYS A 406 15.09 10.14 -3.63
CA CYS A 406 16.38 9.47 -3.72
C CYS A 406 17.25 9.68 -2.47
N LYS A 407 17.02 10.76 -1.72
CA LYS A 407 17.66 11.07 -0.43
C LYS A 407 16.86 10.60 0.78
N CYS A 408 15.71 9.92 0.58
CA CYS A 408 14.85 9.46 1.65
C CYS A 408 15.22 8.04 2.09
N TRP A 409 15.31 7.80 3.38
CA TRP A 409 15.57 6.47 3.93
C TRP A 409 14.45 5.46 3.59
N ALA A 410 13.20 5.93 3.48
CA ALA A 410 12.03 5.08 3.22
C ALA A 410 11.85 4.73 1.72
N LYS A 411 12.75 5.17 0.82
CA LYS A 411 12.56 5.10 -0.63
C LYS A 411 12.15 3.73 -1.18
N PHE A 412 12.79 2.66 -0.72
CA PHE A 412 12.54 1.31 -1.21
C PHE A 412 11.35 0.59 -0.54
N PHE A 413 10.75 1.20 0.47
CA PHE A 413 9.53 0.74 1.12
C PHE A 413 8.30 1.57 0.72
N CYS A 414 8.48 2.88 0.51
CA CYS A 414 7.44 3.81 0.10
C CYS A 414 7.22 3.85 -1.42
N SER A 415 8.26 3.61 -2.22
CA SER A 415 8.23 3.65 -3.69
C SER A 415 7.86 5.02 -4.28
N GLY A 416 8.10 6.12 -3.54
CA GLY A 416 7.90 7.49 -4.02
C GLY A 416 6.48 8.06 -3.92
N GLY A 417 5.62 7.42 -3.14
CA GLY A 417 4.24 7.87 -2.87
C GLY A 417 3.27 7.73 -4.05
N CYS A 418 2.05 8.23 -3.86
CA CYS A 418 1.01 8.21 -4.89
C CYS A 418 1.20 9.35 -5.89
N HIS A 419 1.29 9.05 -7.19
CA HIS A 419 1.45 10.05 -8.24
C HIS A 419 0.30 11.08 -8.26
N ALA A 420 -0.93 10.64 -8.07
CA ALA A 420 -2.09 11.56 -8.04
C ALA A 420 -2.00 12.53 -6.86
N ASN A 421 -1.65 12.03 -5.66
CA ASN A 421 -1.48 12.89 -4.49
C ASN A 421 -0.27 13.82 -4.65
N ASN A 422 0.82 13.35 -5.26
CA ASN A 422 1.99 14.18 -5.54
C ASN A 422 1.63 15.34 -6.47
N ILE A 423 0.90 15.08 -7.56
CA ILE A 423 0.45 16.12 -8.48
C ILE A 423 -0.49 17.11 -7.77
N LYS A 424 -1.49 16.58 -7.05
CA LYS A 424 -2.54 17.42 -6.46
C LYS A 424 -2.03 18.27 -5.30
N TYR A 425 -1.21 17.69 -4.42
CA TYR A 425 -0.77 18.32 -3.16
C TYR A 425 0.71 18.69 -3.13
N GLY A 426 1.55 18.06 -3.95
CA GLY A 426 2.96 18.40 -4.14
C GLY A 426 3.20 19.35 -5.33
N GLY A 427 2.19 19.54 -6.19
CA GLY A 427 2.26 20.38 -7.39
C GLY A 427 2.90 19.71 -8.60
N SER A 428 3.52 18.54 -8.47
CA SER A 428 4.09 17.79 -9.59
C SER A 428 4.26 16.30 -9.24
N MET A 429 4.52 15.45 -10.25
CA MET A 429 4.86 14.04 -9.98
C MET A 429 6.16 13.88 -9.21
N GLU A 430 7.11 14.78 -9.43
CA GLU A 430 8.45 14.79 -8.87
C GLU A 430 8.45 15.12 -7.38
N THR A 431 7.51 15.97 -6.96
CA THR A 431 7.41 16.49 -5.59
C THR A 431 6.45 15.63 -4.77
N PRO A 432 6.93 14.88 -3.78
CA PRO A 432 6.05 14.03 -2.99
C PRO A 432 5.11 14.85 -2.10
N TYR A 433 3.92 14.30 -1.86
CA TYR A 433 2.96 14.84 -0.88
C TYR A 433 3.50 14.65 0.54
N GLU A 434 3.97 15.74 1.17
CA GLU A 434 4.73 15.70 2.41
C GLU A 434 3.99 15.05 3.58
N LEU A 435 2.71 15.39 3.78
CA LEU A 435 1.91 14.77 4.84
C LEU A 435 1.83 13.24 4.67
N GLY A 436 1.62 12.79 3.43
CA GLY A 436 1.65 11.36 3.09
C GLY A 436 3.01 10.72 3.34
N CYS A 437 4.11 11.45 3.10
CA CYS A 437 5.47 10.98 3.41
C CYS A 437 5.66 10.75 4.90
N GLN A 438 5.24 11.68 5.75
CA GLN A 438 5.39 11.59 7.20
C GLN A 438 4.60 10.40 7.77
N ILE A 439 3.35 10.24 7.35
CA ILE A 439 2.52 9.10 7.75
C ILE A 439 3.14 7.76 7.30
N GLN A 440 3.61 7.69 6.05
CA GLN A 440 4.19 6.47 5.51
C GLN A 440 5.51 6.09 6.20
N LYS A 441 6.35 7.06 6.55
CA LYS A 441 7.57 6.82 7.33
C LYS A 441 7.24 6.18 8.68
N LYS A 442 6.28 6.73 9.42
CA LYS A 442 5.86 6.17 10.71
C LYS A 442 5.31 4.74 10.57
N ARG A 443 4.50 4.49 9.54
CA ARG A 443 3.98 3.13 9.26
C ARG A 443 5.10 2.13 9.01
N ILE A 444 6.14 2.53 8.28
CA ILE A 444 7.31 1.67 7.99
C ILE A 444 8.10 1.40 9.27
N GLU A 445 8.34 2.41 10.11
CA GLU A 445 8.99 2.23 11.42
C GLU A 445 8.22 1.23 12.29
N CYS A 446 6.91 1.37 12.41
CA CYS A 446 6.05 0.44 13.15
C CYS A 446 6.13 -1.00 12.57
N ALA A 447 6.10 -1.14 11.25
CA ALA A 447 6.19 -2.45 10.60
C ALA A 447 7.55 -3.13 10.86
N MET A 448 8.66 -2.39 10.79
CA MET A 448 10.01 -2.89 11.11
C MET A 448 10.10 -3.31 12.58
N TYR A 449 9.60 -2.48 13.49
CA TYR A 449 9.59 -2.77 14.92
C TYR A 449 8.81 -4.06 15.24
N ILE A 450 7.63 -4.25 14.65
CA ILE A 450 6.83 -5.48 14.79
C ILE A 450 7.65 -6.72 14.41
N GLN A 451 8.31 -6.69 13.25
CA GLN A 451 9.11 -7.81 12.79
C GLN A 451 10.29 -8.10 13.73
N ALA A 452 10.95 -7.07 14.22
CA ALA A 452 12.05 -7.19 15.16
C ALA A 452 11.60 -7.83 16.49
N VAL A 453 10.51 -7.34 17.08
CA VAL A 453 9.96 -7.87 18.35
C VAL A 453 9.55 -9.34 18.20
N ILE A 454 8.87 -9.69 17.11
CA ILE A 454 8.48 -11.08 16.84
C ILE A 454 9.73 -11.98 16.69
N ALA A 455 10.75 -11.50 15.97
CA ALA A 455 11.99 -12.25 15.78
C ALA A 455 12.75 -12.45 17.10
N MET A 456 12.87 -11.41 17.92
CA MET A 456 13.50 -11.47 19.24
C MET A 456 12.81 -12.49 20.15
N LYS A 457 11.49 -12.43 20.26
CA LYS A 457 10.74 -13.34 21.11
C LYS A 457 10.83 -14.81 20.66
N LYS A 458 10.78 -15.06 19.36
CA LYS A 458 11.02 -16.39 18.79
C LYS A 458 12.45 -16.91 19.07
N ALA A 459 13.45 -16.02 19.07
CA ALA A 459 14.82 -16.40 19.40
C ALA A 459 14.96 -16.75 20.89
N GLU A 460 14.33 -16.03 21.78
CA GLU A 460 14.27 -16.33 23.23
C GLU A 460 13.61 -17.69 23.49
N GLU A 461 12.46 -17.96 22.89
CA GLU A 461 11.75 -19.23 23.01
C GLU A 461 12.61 -20.41 22.53
N ARG A 462 13.32 -20.25 21.40
CA ARG A 462 14.24 -21.29 20.90
C ARG A 462 15.41 -21.56 21.86
N ARG A 463 15.98 -20.51 22.47
CA ARG A 463 17.05 -20.63 23.44
C ARG A 463 16.58 -21.34 24.72
N ALA A 464 15.37 -21.08 25.18
CA ALA A 464 14.75 -21.72 26.31
C ALA A 464 14.62 -23.24 26.07
N VAL A 465 14.12 -23.64 24.89
CA VAL A 465 13.96 -25.08 24.51
C VAL A 465 15.31 -25.81 24.35
N ILE A 466 16.39 -25.13 23.96
CA ILE A 466 17.72 -25.77 23.81
C ILE A 466 18.39 -25.97 25.18
N ASN A 467 18.04 -25.17 26.19
CA ASN A 467 18.61 -25.22 27.53
C ASN A 467 17.82 -26.15 28.49
N GLU A 468 16.69 -26.70 28.09
CA GLU A 468 15.92 -27.78 28.73
C GLU A 468 16.38 -29.17 28.19
#